data_a77a7dabb25c7cb60dcfb00269315390
#
_entry.id   a77a7dabb25c7cb60dcfb00269315390
#
_cell.length_a   1.000
_cell.length_b   1.000
_cell.length_c   1.000
_cell.angle_alpha   90.00
_cell.angle_beta   90.00
_cell.angle_gamma   90.00
#
_symmetry.space_group_name_H-M   'P 1'
#
loop_
_entity.id
_entity.type
_entity.pdbx_description
1 polymer ?
#
loop_
_entity_poly.entity_id
_entity_poly.type
_entity_poly.pdbx_seq_one_letter_code
_entity_poly.pdbx_strand_id
1 'polypeptide(L)'
;LILCMNMDEFDIFLEEQVLPDRALLEDRYNATAILFENGEFEFIRGKQVTELEDKIVKRLIETKIIKGATAYPGKAKGTVRIIFDPEKKHIFNEGDILITGMTRPEYSHLISKASAFITDAGGMLCHAAITAREMKKPCIVGTEIASRALKDGEIVEVDADKGIIKKIN
;
A
#
# COMPACT_ATOMS: atom_id res chain seq x y z
N LEU A 1 -25.05 -3.26 6.02
CA LEU A 1 -25.26 -4.07 4.79
C LEU A 1 -26.03 -3.32 3.69
N ILE A 2 -26.93 -2.38 4.01
CA ILE A 2 -27.68 -1.58 3.01
C ILE A 2 -26.74 -0.88 2.01
N LEU A 3 -25.57 -0.40 2.47
CA LEU A 3 -24.57 0.22 1.61
C LEU A 3 -23.89 -0.76 0.62
N CYS A 4 -24.18 -2.05 0.73
CA CYS A 4 -23.65 -3.10 -0.18
C CYS A 4 -24.66 -3.45 -1.30
N MET A 5 -25.82 -2.80 -1.35
CA MET A 5 -26.77 -2.94 -2.46
C MET A 5 -26.26 -2.20 -3.71
N ASN A 6 -26.58 -2.73 -4.88
CA ASN A 6 -26.49 -1.95 -6.12
C ASN A 6 -27.73 -1.05 -6.26
N MET A 7 -27.77 -0.19 -7.27
CA MET A 7 -28.89 0.76 -7.44
C MET A 7 -30.22 0.06 -7.69
N ASP A 8 -30.26 -0.98 -8.52
CA ASP A 8 -31.50 -1.70 -8.82
C ASP A 8 -32.08 -2.39 -7.58
N GLU A 9 -31.21 -3.01 -6.77
CA GLU A 9 -31.61 -3.63 -5.49
C GLU A 9 -32.11 -2.60 -4.47
N PHE A 10 -31.50 -1.42 -4.48
CA PHE A 10 -31.91 -0.32 -3.61
C PHE A 10 -33.26 0.24 -4.03
N ASP A 11 -33.52 0.39 -5.32
CA ASP A 11 -34.80 0.82 -5.86
C ASP A 11 -35.90 -0.19 -5.53
N ILE A 12 -35.66 -1.50 -5.73
CA ILE A 12 -36.58 -2.57 -5.32
C ILE A 12 -36.87 -2.52 -3.81
N PHE A 13 -35.82 -2.29 -3.00
CA PHE A 13 -36.01 -2.16 -1.55
C PHE A 13 -36.89 -0.96 -1.18
N LEU A 14 -36.71 0.17 -1.85
CA LEU A 14 -37.57 1.36 -1.60
C LEU A 14 -39.02 1.13 -2.00
N GLU A 15 -39.29 0.46 -3.10
CA GLU A 15 -40.64 0.24 -3.63
C GLU A 15 -41.36 -0.94 -2.96
N GLU A 16 -40.66 -2.07 -2.80
CA GLU A 16 -41.26 -3.34 -2.40
C GLU A 16 -40.88 -3.77 -0.98
N GLN A 17 -39.98 -3.07 -0.31
CA GLN A 17 -39.41 -3.43 1.03
C GLN A 17 -38.76 -4.81 1.03
N VAL A 18 -38.26 -5.28 -0.13
CA VAL A 18 -37.58 -6.56 -0.29
C VAL A 18 -36.05 -6.35 -0.20
N LEU A 19 -35.40 -7.04 0.74
CA LEU A 19 -33.96 -7.03 0.89
C LEU A 19 -33.33 -8.15 0.04
N PRO A 20 -32.19 -7.88 -0.60
CA PRO A 20 -31.38 -8.95 -1.20
C PRO A 20 -30.94 -10.00 -0.18
N ASP A 21 -30.49 -11.15 -0.68
CA ASP A 21 -29.95 -12.21 0.16
C ASP A 21 -28.82 -11.65 1.07
N ARG A 22 -28.97 -11.91 2.36
CA ARG A 22 -28.00 -11.48 3.37
C ARG A 22 -26.60 -11.99 3.09
N ALA A 23 -26.45 -13.25 2.66
CA ALA A 23 -25.15 -13.84 2.33
C ALA A 23 -24.48 -13.08 1.17
N LEU A 24 -25.24 -12.67 0.16
CA LEU A 24 -24.75 -11.87 -0.95
C LEU A 24 -24.24 -10.50 -0.48
N LEU A 25 -24.98 -9.83 0.42
CA LEU A 25 -24.57 -8.55 0.97
C LEU A 25 -23.34 -8.66 1.88
N GLU A 26 -23.23 -9.74 2.65
CA GLU A 26 -22.05 -10.04 3.48
C GLU A 26 -20.81 -10.32 2.62
N ASP A 27 -20.94 -11.06 1.53
CA ASP A 27 -19.85 -11.29 0.59
C ASP A 27 -19.37 -9.97 -0.04
N ARG A 28 -20.27 -9.10 -0.43
CA ARG A 28 -19.91 -7.77 -0.95
C ARG A 28 -19.26 -6.89 0.10
N TYR A 29 -19.72 -6.95 1.33
CA TYR A 29 -19.16 -6.19 2.45
C TYR A 29 -17.73 -6.63 2.76
N ASN A 30 -17.47 -7.94 2.72
CA ASN A 30 -16.18 -8.50 3.06
C ASN A 30 -15.12 -8.24 2.00
N ALA A 31 -15.46 -8.42 0.72
CA ALA A 31 -14.55 -8.14 -0.39
C ALA A 31 -15.31 -7.98 -1.72
N THR A 32 -15.05 -6.88 -2.40
CA THR A 32 -15.51 -6.65 -3.78
C THR A 32 -14.38 -6.03 -4.59
N ALA A 33 -14.18 -6.52 -5.80
CA ALA A 33 -13.28 -5.90 -6.77
C ALA A 33 -14.01 -5.71 -8.10
N ILE A 34 -13.61 -4.68 -8.83
CA ILE A 34 -14.11 -4.37 -10.17
C ILE A 34 -12.98 -4.63 -11.15
N LEU A 35 -13.20 -5.55 -12.06
CA LEU A 35 -12.30 -5.78 -13.20
C LEU A 35 -12.84 -5.02 -14.39
N PHE A 36 -11.96 -4.35 -15.12
CA PHE A 36 -12.29 -3.69 -16.37
C PHE A 36 -11.44 -4.29 -17.47
N GLU A 37 -12.06 -5.00 -18.38
CA GLU A 37 -11.39 -5.65 -19.52
C GLU A 37 -12.25 -5.51 -20.78
N ASN A 38 -11.64 -5.21 -21.91
CA ASN A 38 -12.28 -5.10 -23.23
C ASN A 38 -13.50 -4.14 -23.29
N GLY A 39 -13.54 -3.12 -22.42
CA GLY A 39 -14.65 -2.17 -22.35
C GLY A 39 -15.81 -2.58 -21.46
N GLU A 40 -15.70 -3.73 -20.79
CA GLU A 40 -16.73 -4.26 -19.89
C GLU A 40 -16.23 -4.26 -18.43
N PHE A 41 -17.17 -4.11 -17.50
CA PHE A 41 -16.91 -4.22 -16.07
C PHE A 41 -17.41 -5.56 -15.54
N GLU A 42 -16.55 -6.28 -14.83
CA GLU A 42 -16.89 -7.48 -14.10
C GLU A 42 -16.76 -7.22 -12.58
N PHE A 43 -17.78 -7.61 -11.81
CA PHE A 43 -17.77 -7.53 -10.35
C PHE A 43 -17.47 -8.91 -9.77
N ILE A 44 -16.32 -9.04 -9.13
CA ILE A 44 -15.93 -10.25 -8.39
C ILE A 44 -16.08 -10.02 -6.89
N ARG A 45 -16.36 -11.09 -6.12
CA ARG A 45 -16.73 -10.99 -4.70
C ARG A 45 -16.16 -12.13 -3.86
N GLY A 46 -16.08 -11.88 -2.54
CA GLY A 46 -15.74 -12.89 -1.55
C GLY A 46 -14.44 -13.62 -1.87
N LYS A 47 -14.48 -14.94 -1.95
CA LYS A 47 -13.30 -15.79 -2.21
C LYS A 47 -12.58 -15.50 -3.52
N GLN A 48 -13.30 -15.10 -4.56
CA GLN A 48 -12.68 -14.78 -5.85
C GLN A 48 -11.74 -13.58 -5.74
N VAL A 49 -12.11 -12.58 -4.91
CA VAL A 49 -11.26 -11.42 -4.64
C VAL A 49 -10.00 -11.84 -3.89
N THR A 50 -10.15 -12.63 -2.82
CA THR A 50 -9.01 -13.10 -2.03
C THR A 50 -8.06 -13.98 -2.83
N GLU A 51 -8.59 -14.86 -3.70
CA GLU A 51 -7.76 -15.67 -4.60
C GLU A 51 -7.00 -14.82 -5.63
N LEU A 52 -7.62 -13.75 -6.13
CA LEU A 52 -6.97 -12.81 -7.05
C LEU A 52 -5.89 -12.00 -6.31
N GLU A 53 -6.20 -11.50 -5.13
CA GLU A 53 -5.24 -10.79 -4.27
C GLU A 53 -4.03 -11.67 -3.96
N ASP A 54 -4.24 -12.92 -3.57
CA ASP A 54 -3.16 -13.87 -3.28
C ASP A 54 -2.26 -14.11 -4.50
N LYS A 55 -2.84 -14.24 -5.70
CA LYS A 55 -2.08 -14.38 -6.95
C LYS A 55 -1.26 -13.12 -7.25
N ILE A 56 -1.85 -11.94 -7.07
CA ILE A 56 -1.17 -10.65 -7.28
C ILE A 56 -0.04 -10.50 -6.26
N VAL A 57 -0.32 -10.71 -4.98
CA VAL A 57 0.66 -10.61 -3.89
C VAL A 57 1.81 -11.59 -4.09
N LYS A 58 1.52 -12.85 -4.46
CA LYS A 58 2.56 -13.84 -4.75
C LYS A 58 3.49 -13.38 -5.88
N ARG A 59 2.94 -12.85 -6.98
CA ARG A 59 3.71 -12.31 -8.09
C ARG A 59 4.54 -11.09 -7.68
N LEU A 60 4.01 -10.23 -6.79
CA LEU A 60 4.71 -9.06 -6.26
C LEU A 60 5.87 -9.47 -5.33
N ILE A 61 5.66 -10.48 -4.47
CA ILE A 61 6.71 -10.99 -3.56
C ILE A 61 7.90 -11.57 -4.35
N GLU A 62 7.67 -12.19 -5.51
CA GLU A 62 8.71 -12.72 -6.38
C GLU A 62 9.53 -11.62 -7.07
N THR A 63 9.05 -10.37 -7.05
CA THR A 63 9.75 -9.24 -7.65
C THR A 63 10.99 -8.88 -6.83
N LYS A 64 12.17 -8.99 -7.43
CA LYS A 64 13.44 -8.64 -6.78
C LYS A 64 13.73 -7.14 -6.74
N ILE A 65 13.10 -6.38 -7.62
CA ILE A 65 13.33 -4.94 -7.80
C ILE A 65 11.98 -4.22 -7.78
N ILE A 66 11.85 -3.27 -6.86
CA ILE A 66 10.69 -2.38 -6.76
C ILE A 66 11.12 -1.00 -7.27
N LYS A 67 10.25 -0.32 -8.00
CA LYS A 67 10.51 1.00 -8.57
C LYS A 67 9.54 2.03 -8.02
N GLY A 68 10.01 3.28 -7.95
CA GLY A 68 9.20 4.44 -7.59
C GLY A 68 9.86 5.73 -8.05
N ALA A 69 9.27 6.87 -7.72
CA ALA A 69 9.83 8.17 -8.04
C ALA A 69 10.82 8.61 -6.95
N THR A 70 11.98 9.11 -7.36
CA THR A 70 12.99 9.69 -6.45
C THR A 70 12.49 11.01 -5.87
N ALA A 71 12.17 11.05 -4.58
CA ALA A 71 11.80 12.29 -3.88
C ALA A 71 13.02 13.04 -3.35
N TYR A 72 14.01 12.30 -2.85
CA TYR A 72 15.33 12.81 -2.47
C TYR A 72 16.40 11.73 -2.76
N PRO A 73 17.52 12.09 -3.40
CA PRO A 73 18.54 11.14 -3.83
C PRO A 73 19.35 10.58 -2.66
N GLY A 74 20.10 9.52 -2.94
CA GLY A 74 21.03 8.87 -2.02
C GLY A 74 20.84 7.37 -1.98
N LYS A 75 21.72 6.71 -1.23
CA LYS A 75 21.72 5.26 -1.09
C LYS A 75 21.68 4.87 0.37
N ALA A 76 20.92 3.85 0.69
CA ALA A 76 20.83 3.29 2.03
C ALA A 76 20.68 1.77 1.97
N LYS A 77 21.13 1.10 3.03
CA LYS A 77 20.91 -0.32 3.26
C LYS A 77 20.45 -0.49 4.70
N GLY A 78 19.43 -1.27 4.92
CA GLY A 78 18.89 -1.47 6.27
C GLY A 78 17.77 -2.49 6.33
N THR A 79 17.26 -2.65 7.53
CA THR A 79 16.13 -3.55 7.82
C THR A 79 14.82 -2.84 7.53
N VAL A 80 13.96 -3.49 6.78
CA VAL A 80 12.61 -3.02 6.48
C VAL A 80 11.75 -2.98 7.75
N ARG A 81 11.07 -1.88 7.95
CA ARG A 81 10.01 -1.71 8.96
C ARG A 81 8.77 -1.16 8.29
N ILE A 82 7.74 -2.00 8.23
CA ILE A 82 6.45 -1.64 7.62
C ILE A 82 5.54 -1.10 8.72
N ILE A 83 5.27 0.21 8.68
CA ILE A 83 4.49 0.90 9.70
C ILE A 83 3.36 1.69 9.06
N PHE A 84 2.12 1.26 9.27
CA PHE A 84 0.92 1.97 8.80
C PHE A 84 0.34 2.93 9.83
N ASP A 85 0.63 2.72 11.11
CA ASP A 85 0.15 3.54 12.20
C ASP A 85 1.34 3.96 13.10
N PRO A 86 1.85 5.20 12.93
CA PRO A 86 3.05 5.65 13.64
C PRO A 86 2.84 5.89 15.14
N GLU A 87 1.59 5.96 15.61
CA GLU A 87 1.25 6.20 17.01
C GLU A 87 1.32 4.93 17.86
N LYS A 88 1.23 3.76 17.23
CA LYS A 88 1.41 2.49 17.93
C LYS A 88 2.87 2.25 18.30
N LYS A 89 3.08 1.41 19.30
CA LYS A 89 4.43 0.99 19.70
C LYS A 89 5.03 0.08 18.62
N HIS A 90 6.13 0.50 18.03
CA HIS A 90 6.90 -0.24 17.04
C HIS A 90 8.33 -0.50 17.50
N ILE A 91 8.92 -1.60 17.03
CA ILE A 91 10.37 -1.81 17.09
C ILE A 91 10.95 -1.09 15.87
N PHE A 92 11.59 0.06 16.07
CA PHE A 92 12.21 0.84 15.01
C PHE A 92 13.57 1.35 15.51
N ASN A 93 14.64 0.89 14.88
CA ASN A 93 16.02 1.20 15.27
C ASN A 93 16.61 2.28 14.36
N GLU A 94 17.67 2.91 14.83
CA GLU A 94 18.49 3.79 13.99
C GLU A 94 19.02 3.05 12.77
N GLY A 95 18.83 3.61 11.58
CA GLY A 95 19.28 3.00 10.34
C GLY A 95 18.27 2.06 9.66
N ASP A 96 17.13 1.77 10.28
CA ASP A 96 16.07 0.99 9.63
C ASP A 96 15.50 1.74 8.41
N ILE A 97 14.91 1.00 7.48
CA ILE A 97 14.21 1.51 6.30
C ILE A 97 12.70 1.56 6.62
N LEU A 98 12.13 2.75 6.69
CA LEU A 98 10.70 2.93 6.90
C LEU A 98 9.93 2.68 5.61
N ILE A 99 8.92 1.81 5.66
CA ILE A 99 7.96 1.59 4.57
C ILE A 99 6.54 1.83 5.08
N THR A 100 5.77 2.59 4.31
CA THR A 100 4.37 2.88 4.64
C THR A 100 3.55 3.16 3.40
N GLY A 101 2.22 3.13 3.52
CA GLY A 101 1.32 3.54 2.45
C GLY A 101 1.51 5.01 2.07
N MET A 102 1.52 5.90 3.05
CA MET A 102 1.87 7.32 2.91
C MET A 102 2.29 7.88 4.26
N THR A 103 3.03 9.00 4.26
CA THR A 103 3.44 9.66 5.50
C THR A 103 2.54 10.84 5.85
N ARG A 104 2.50 11.15 7.14
CA ARG A 104 1.88 12.31 7.78
C ARG A 104 2.87 12.89 8.79
N PRO A 105 2.64 14.08 9.37
CA PRO A 105 3.54 14.70 10.35
C PRO A 105 3.91 13.77 11.52
N GLU A 106 3.03 12.89 11.95
CA GLU A 106 3.23 11.94 13.05
C GLU A 106 4.38 10.95 12.79
N TYR A 107 4.77 10.74 11.50
CA TYR A 107 5.91 9.89 11.13
C TYR A 107 7.27 10.54 11.37
N SER A 108 7.34 11.83 11.71
CA SER A 108 8.60 12.59 11.80
C SER A 108 9.64 11.95 12.73
N HIS A 109 9.20 11.37 13.84
CA HIS A 109 10.08 10.70 14.82
C HIS A 109 10.66 9.38 14.26
N LEU A 110 9.96 8.67 13.37
CA LEU A 110 10.45 7.48 12.67
C LEU A 110 11.38 7.88 11.53
N ILE A 111 10.97 8.87 10.73
CA ILE A 111 11.78 9.37 9.62
C ILE A 111 13.13 9.90 10.10
N SER A 112 13.17 10.55 11.27
CA SER A 112 14.43 11.06 11.84
C SER A 112 15.46 9.96 12.10
N LYS A 113 15.04 8.76 12.49
CA LYS A 113 15.87 7.57 12.74
C LYS A 113 16.13 6.74 11.49
N ALA A 114 15.25 6.80 10.50
CA ALA A 114 15.36 6.02 9.29
C ALA A 114 16.60 6.38 8.48
N SER A 115 17.26 5.40 7.87
CA SER A 115 18.33 5.62 6.88
C SER A 115 17.75 5.98 5.49
N ALA A 116 16.55 5.52 5.18
CA ALA A 116 15.73 5.91 4.04
C ALA A 116 14.26 5.64 4.35
N PHE A 117 13.36 6.23 3.60
CA PHE A 117 11.94 5.90 3.70
C PHE A 117 11.25 5.84 2.33
N ILE A 118 10.24 4.99 2.27
CA ILE A 118 9.58 4.58 1.04
C ILE A 118 8.07 4.65 1.27
N THR A 119 7.34 5.17 0.26
CA THR A 119 5.89 5.19 0.31
C THR A 119 5.27 4.54 -0.92
N ASP A 120 4.17 3.82 -0.73
CA ASP A 120 3.41 3.24 -1.83
C ASP A 120 2.66 4.32 -2.62
N ALA A 121 2.02 5.24 -1.92
CA ALA A 121 1.34 6.38 -2.52
C ALA A 121 2.19 7.65 -2.46
N GLY A 122 1.83 8.62 -3.28
CA GLY A 122 2.39 9.96 -3.29
C GLY A 122 3.23 10.26 -4.52
N GLY A 123 3.51 11.54 -4.70
CA GLY A 123 4.34 12.08 -5.77
C GLY A 123 5.27 13.16 -5.23
N MET A 124 5.88 13.93 -6.13
CA MET A 124 6.94 14.90 -5.79
C MET A 124 6.50 16.05 -4.88
N LEU A 125 5.21 16.25 -4.68
CA LEU A 125 4.63 17.30 -3.82
C LEU A 125 3.95 16.73 -2.56
N CYS A 126 4.02 15.41 -2.33
CA CYS A 126 3.44 14.80 -1.12
C CYS A 126 4.28 15.11 0.13
N HIS A 127 3.69 14.91 1.31
CA HIS A 127 4.35 15.12 2.60
C HIS A 127 5.70 14.36 2.69
N ALA A 128 5.76 13.10 2.25
CA ALA A 128 7.01 12.34 2.23
C ALA A 128 8.12 13.04 1.43
N ALA A 129 7.78 13.53 0.24
CA ALA A 129 8.76 14.18 -0.63
C ALA A 129 9.26 15.53 -0.07
N ILE A 130 8.38 16.28 0.61
CA ILE A 130 8.74 17.54 1.28
C ILE A 130 9.67 17.23 2.45
N THR A 131 9.27 16.34 3.33
CA THR A 131 10.06 15.93 4.52
C THR A 131 11.41 15.34 4.14
N ALA A 132 11.48 14.55 3.04
CA ALA A 132 12.74 14.00 2.54
C ALA A 132 13.76 15.09 2.18
N ARG A 133 13.31 16.14 1.51
CA ARG A 133 14.16 17.30 1.15
C ARG A 133 14.59 18.08 2.37
N GLU A 134 13.70 18.30 3.35
CA GLU A 134 14.01 19.00 4.59
C GLU A 134 15.02 18.25 5.44
N MET A 135 14.83 16.93 5.58
CA MET A 135 15.70 16.08 6.41
C MET A 135 16.92 15.53 5.64
N LYS A 136 17.02 15.80 4.32
CA LYS A 136 18.08 15.31 3.43
C LYS A 136 18.27 13.79 3.52
N LYS A 137 17.16 13.04 3.52
CA LYS A 137 17.16 11.58 3.63
C LYS A 137 16.71 10.93 2.34
N PRO A 138 17.38 9.86 1.87
CA PRO A 138 16.95 9.11 0.70
C PRO A 138 15.49 8.72 0.79
N CYS A 139 14.73 9.02 -0.26
CA CYS A 139 13.30 8.74 -0.28
C CYS A 139 12.81 8.37 -1.68
N ILE A 140 12.00 7.31 -1.74
CA ILE A 140 11.30 6.86 -2.95
C ILE A 140 9.80 6.88 -2.65
N VAL A 141 9.02 7.53 -3.50
CA VAL A 141 7.56 7.65 -3.37
C VAL A 141 6.85 7.01 -4.55
N GLY A 142 5.58 6.67 -4.39
CA GLY A 142 4.75 6.12 -5.47
C GLY A 142 5.21 4.75 -5.96
N THR A 143 5.64 3.88 -5.05
CA THR A 143 6.05 2.51 -5.42
C THR A 143 4.86 1.59 -5.68
N GLU A 144 3.66 1.95 -5.22
CA GLU A 144 2.40 1.23 -5.31
C GLU A 144 2.36 -0.11 -4.56
N ILE A 145 3.50 -0.77 -4.41
CA ILE A 145 3.59 -2.17 -3.97
C ILE A 145 4.61 -2.45 -2.86
N ALA A 146 5.45 -1.49 -2.46
CA ALA A 146 6.57 -1.77 -1.57
C ALA A 146 6.14 -2.40 -0.24
N SER A 147 5.05 -1.89 0.35
CA SER A 147 4.54 -2.42 1.63
C SER A 147 3.96 -3.84 1.52
N ARG A 148 3.59 -4.28 0.32
CA ARG A 148 3.05 -5.63 0.06
C ARG A 148 4.10 -6.59 -0.49
N ALA A 149 5.06 -6.06 -1.25
CA ALA A 149 6.12 -6.85 -1.87
C ALA A 149 7.28 -7.16 -0.91
N LEU A 150 7.50 -6.32 0.11
CA LEU A 150 8.52 -6.50 1.14
C LEU A 150 7.92 -7.07 2.42
N LYS A 151 8.78 -7.67 3.26
CA LYS A 151 8.38 -8.19 4.57
C LYS A 151 9.09 -7.40 5.67
N ASP A 152 8.40 -7.19 6.78
CA ASP A 152 9.02 -6.61 7.98
C ASP A 152 10.22 -7.47 8.42
N GLY A 153 11.35 -6.82 8.74
CA GLY A 153 12.60 -7.50 9.09
C GLY A 153 13.48 -7.92 7.90
N GLU A 154 13.02 -7.82 6.65
CA GLU A 154 13.81 -8.10 5.45
C GLU A 154 14.92 -7.05 5.26
N ILE A 155 16.06 -7.43 4.69
CA ILE A 155 17.14 -6.48 4.39
C ILE A 155 17.03 -6.02 2.93
N VAL A 156 17.07 -4.72 2.72
CA VAL A 156 17.00 -4.12 1.39
C VAL A 156 18.09 -3.09 1.16
N GLU A 157 18.43 -2.89 -0.12
CA GLU A 157 19.22 -1.78 -0.61
C GLU A 157 18.31 -0.80 -1.33
N VAL A 158 18.35 0.46 -0.93
CA VAL A 158 17.61 1.58 -1.52
C VAL A 158 18.60 2.40 -2.34
N ASP A 159 18.41 2.46 -3.64
CA ASP A 159 19.11 3.38 -4.56
C ASP A 159 18.10 4.44 -5.00
N ALA A 160 17.97 5.48 -4.18
CA ALA A 160 17.05 6.57 -4.47
C ALA A 160 17.56 7.49 -5.60
N ASP A 161 18.84 7.38 -6.02
CA ASP A 161 19.31 8.08 -7.22
C ASP A 161 18.61 7.54 -8.48
N LYS A 162 18.26 6.25 -8.46
CA LYS A 162 17.59 5.54 -9.56
C LYS A 162 16.11 5.24 -9.30
N GLY A 163 15.60 5.56 -8.12
CA GLY A 163 14.24 5.21 -7.71
C GLY A 163 14.02 3.68 -7.59
N ILE A 164 15.01 2.95 -7.07
CA ILE A 164 15.02 1.48 -7.04
C ILE A 164 15.24 0.96 -5.62
N ILE A 165 14.45 -0.05 -5.25
CA ILE A 165 14.65 -0.84 -4.03
C ILE A 165 14.95 -2.30 -4.45
N LYS A 166 15.99 -2.89 -3.89
CA LYS A 166 16.42 -4.29 -4.14
C LYS A 166 16.37 -5.09 -2.86
N LYS A 167 15.77 -6.29 -2.92
CA LYS A 167 15.89 -7.28 -1.86
C LYS A 167 17.31 -7.84 -1.84
N ILE A 168 17.88 -7.92 -0.65
CA ILE A 168 19.20 -8.56 -0.42
C ILE A 168 18.89 -9.86 0.32
N ASN A 169 19.12 -10.97 -0.34
CA ASN A 169 19.02 -12.31 0.26
C ASN A 169 20.26 -12.60 1.11
#